data_fe9d67967af4b67bf40eeff48d8f61d9
#
_entry.id   fe9d67967af4b67bf40eeff48d8f61d9
#
_cell.length_a   1.000
_cell.length_b   1.000
_cell.length_c   1.000
_cell.angle_alpha   90.00
_cell.angle_beta   90.00
_cell.angle_gamma   90.00
#
_symmetry.space_group_name_H-M   'P 1'
#
loop_
_entity.id
_entity.type
_entity.pdbx_description
1 polymer ?
#
loop_
_entity_poly.entity_id
_entity_poly.type
_entity_poly.pdbx_seq_one_letter_code
_entity_poly.pdbx_strand_id
1 'polypeptide(L)'
;MEVENPHKWSAETPYLYTLRATVKEGGKVSEVIPLKVGFRKIEMRNAQLLVNGQPILIKGANRHEMDPDGGYVISRERMIQDIQLMKMFNINAVRTCHYPDDSFWYELCDKYGLYVVAEANLESHGMGFKETTLAKVDAYKKAHLERNQRNVQRNFNHPSIILWSMGNECGNGSNFEACYQWIKSEDPSRFIHFEQAYDTGSTTDVYCPMYPVYSKCISYNEDDSKQKPMIMCEYAHAMGNALGDFKIYWDLIRKYPKFQGGFIWDLIDQSPRWTGKDDKMIYGYDGDFDNFSTGDFNYSDNGLLNPDRIPNPH
;
A
#
# COMPACT_ATOMS: atom_id res chain seq x y z
N MET A 1 27.82 -10.66 7.49
CA MET A 1 28.17 -11.40 6.24
C MET A 1 28.21 -10.37 5.14
N GLU A 2 29.31 -10.23 4.45
CA GLU A 2 29.43 -9.37 3.28
C GLU A 2 29.16 -10.19 2.03
N VAL A 3 28.42 -9.63 1.06
CA VAL A 3 28.14 -10.26 -0.23
C VAL A 3 28.62 -9.29 -1.30
N GLU A 4 29.67 -9.65 -2.00
CA GLU A 4 30.26 -8.81 -3.05
C GLU A 4 29.40 -8.82 -4.31
N ASN A 5 29.12 -7.63 -4.87
CA ASN A 5 28.38 -7.44 -6.12
C ASN A 5 27.10 -8.27 -6.24
N PRO A 6 26.16 -8.19 -5.26
CA PRO A 6 24.97 -9.01 -5.31
C PRO A 6 24.06 -8.62 -6.49
N HIS A 7 23.35 -9.61 -7.03
CA HIS A 7 22.20 -9.32 -7.89
C HIS A 7 21.17 -8.54 -7.10
N LYS A 8 20.88 -7.32 -7.56
CA LYS A 8 19.98 -6.42 -6.84
C LYS A 8 18.52 -6.75 -7.14
N TRP A 9 17.71 -6.71 -6.10
CA TRP A 9 16.27 -6.86 -6.21
C TRP A 9 15.61 -5.55 -6.69
N SER A 10 14.70 -5.64 -7.63
CA SER A 10 13.74 -4.59 -8.00
C SER A 10 12.44 -5.23 -8.48
N ALA A 11 11.37 -4.43 -8.66
CA ALA A 11 10.12 -4.96 -9.23
C ALA A 11 10.27 -5.52 -10.65
N GLU A 12 11.28 -5.06 -11.41
CA GLU A 12 11.57 -5.57 -12.76
C GLU A 12 12.50 -6.78 -12.74
N THR A 13 13.37 -6.89 -11.72
CA THR A 13 14.32 -7.98 -11.55
C THR A 13 14.32 -8.49 -10.10
N PRO A 14 13.29 -9.27 -9.70
CA PRO A 14 13.06 -9.63 -8.30
C PRO A 14 13.97 -10.80 -7.86
N TYR A 15 15.28 -10.58 -7.86
CA TYR A 15 16.23 -11.61 -7.50
C TYR A 15 16.30 -11.81 -5.98
N LEU A 16 16.12 -13.06 -5.53
CA LEU A 16 16.13 -13.45 -4.12
C LEU A 16 17.23 -14.49 -3.86
N TYR A 17 18.05 -14.20 -2.86
CA TYR A 17 18.97 -15.17 -2.27
C TYR A 17 18.27 -16.00 -1.21
N THR A 18 18.85 -17.17 -0.88
CA THR A 18 18.42 -17.97 0.25
C THR A 18 19.48 -17.88 1.36
N LEU A 19 19.13 -17.21 2.46
CA LEU A 19 19.87 -17.28 3.71
C LEU A 19 19.42 -18.54 4.45
N ARG A 20 20.36 -19.40 4.82
CA ARG A 20 20.09 -20.59 5.62
C ARG A 20 20.63 -20.40 7.03
N ALA A 21 19.75 -20.17 7.99
CA ALA A 21 20.09 -20.22 9.39
C ALA A 21 20.04 -21.69 9.88
N THR A 22 21.09 -22.11 10.59
CA THR A 22 21.18 -23.48 11.11
C THR A 22 21.35 -23.43 12.62
N VAL A 23 20.38 -23.98 13.34
CA VAL A 23 20.43 -24.15 14.79
C VAL A 23 21.13 -25.48 15.11
N LYS A 24 22.09 -25.44 16.03
CA LYS A 24 22.81 -26.64 16.49
C LYS A 24 22.68 -26.78 17.99
N GLU A 25 22.42 -28.00 18.43
CA GLU A 25 22.41 -28.40 19.83
C GLU A 25 23.41 -29.55 20.03
N GLY A 26 24.35 -29.40 20.97
CA GLY A 26 25.40 -30.37 21.19
C GLY A 26 26.24 -30.71 19.95
N GLY A 27 26.40 -29.78 19.00
CA GLY A 27 27.13 -29.95 17.75
C GLY A 27 26.31 -30.59 16.62
N LYS A 28 25.12 -31.09 16.89
CA LYS A 28 24.19 -31.64 15.90
C LYS A 28 23.21 -30.59 15.42
N VAL A 29 22.85 -30.65 14.13
CA VAL A 29 21.82 -29.77 13.56
C VAL A 29 20.46 -30.19 14.11
N SER A 30 19.77 -29.25 14.80
CA SER A 30 18.43 -29.42 15.31
C SER A 30 17.38 -28.81 14.39
N GLU A 31 17.70 -27.67 13.74
CA GLU A 31 16.78 -26.97 12.85
C GLU A 31 17.52 -26.26 11.72
N VAL A 32 16.88 -26.14 10.58
CA VAL A 32 17.33 -25.33 9.44
C VAL A 32 16.22 -24.43 8.99
N ILE A 33 16.45 -23.10 9.05
CA ILE A 33 15.48 -22.07 8.71
C ILE A 33 15.93 -21.39 7.41
N PRO A 34 15.28 -21.65 6.26
CA PRO A 34 15.53 -20.93 5.02
C PRO A 34 14.78 -19.60 5.00
N LEU A 35 15.49 -18.51 4.73
CA LEU A 35 14.93 -17.17 4.58
C LEU A 35 15.24 -16.63 3.18
N LYS A 36 14.26 -15.97 2.55
CA LYS A 36 14.49 -15.26 1.29
C LYS A 36 14.97 -13.84 1.58
N VAL A 37 16.03 -13.42 0.89
CA VAL A 37 16.64 -12.10 1.07
C VAL A 37 16.88 -11.45 -0.29
N GLY A 38 16.42 -10.23 -0.46
CA GLY A 38 16.68 -9.38 -1.62
C GLY A 38 17.59 -8.21 -1.25
N PHE A 39 18.67 -8.01 -2.00
CA PHE A 39 19.56 -6.87 -1.82
C PHE A 39 19.07 -5.70 -2.66
N ARG A 40 18.75 -4.60 -2.01
CA ARG A 40 18.36 -3.35 -2.67
C ARG A 40 18.72 -2.16 -1.81
N LYS A 41 18.79 -1.00 -2.42
CA LYS A 41 18.93 0.29 -1.73
C LYS A 41 17.76 1.18 -2.12
N ILE A 42 17.12 1.78 -1.13
CA ILE A 42 16.08 2.80 -1.32
C ILE A 42 16.69 4.13 -0.94
N GLU A 43 16.52 5.13 -1.79
CA GLU A 43 17.12 6.46 -1.62
C GLU A 43 16.09 7.53 -1.98
N MET A 44 16.23 8.68 -1.36
CA MET A 44 15.51 9.88 -1.76
C MET A 44 16.52 10.96 -2.16
N ARG A 45 16.40 11.43 -3.39
CA ARG A 45 17.33 12.43 -3.94
C ARG A 45 16.63 13.27 -4.99
N ASN A 46 16.84 14.59 -4.94
CA ASN A 46 16.24 15.54 -5.87
C ASN A 46 14.70 15.40 -5.93
N ALA A 47 14.06 15.29 -4.77
CA ALA A 47 12.61 15.07 -4.65
C ALA A 47 12.10 13.85 -5.43
N GLN A 48 12.90 12.81 -5.56
CA GLN A 48 12.54 11.54 -6.18
C GLN A 48 12.89 10.37 -5.26
N LEU A 49 12.03 9.36 -5.25
CA LEU A 49 12.27 8.05 -4.65
C LEU A 49 13.00 7.18 -5.67
N LEU A 50 14.11 6.61 -5.25
CA LEU A 50 14.97 5.76 -6.09
C LEU A 50 15.09 4.37 -5.49
N VAL A 51 15.15 3.37 -6.37
CA VAL A 51 15.54 2.00 -6.02
C VAL A 51 16.82 1.66 -6.78
N ASN A 52 17.85 1.27 -6.06
CA ASN A 52 19.18 0.97 -6.63
C ASN A 52 19.78 2.13 -7.45
N GLY A 53 19.52 3.37 -7.03
CA GLY A 53 20.02 4.57 -7.68
C GLY A 53 19.22 5.02 -8.91
N GLN A 54 18.13 4.33 -9.28
CA GLN A 54 17.27 4.69 -10.40
C GLN A 54 15.92 5.21 -9.88
N PRO A 55 15.44 6.38 -10.38
CA PRO A 55 14.10 6.84 -10.10
C PRO A 55 13.06 5.81 -10.57
N ILE A 56 12.04 5.58 -9.76
CA ILE A 56 10.97 4.65 -10.10
C ILE A 56 9.67 5.39 -10.40
N LEU A 57 8.83 4.79 -11.24
CA LEU A 57 7.44 5.21 -11.42
C LEU A 57 6.53 4.17 -10.74
N ILE A 58 5.60 4.66 -9.94
CA ILE A 58 4.60 3.83 -9.25
C ILE A 58 3.37 3.71 -10.16
N LYS A 59 3.23 2.56 -10.78
CA LYS A 59 2.03 2.11 -11.50
C LYS A 59 1.27 1.20 -10.56
N GLY A 60 0.67 1.77 -9.53
CA GLY A 60 0.13 1.06 -8.39
C GLY A 60 -1.38 0.92 -8.37
N ALA A 61 -1.86 -0.02 -7.58
CA ALA A 61 -3.25 -0.13 -7.16
C ALA A 61 -3.33 -0.39 -5.65
N ASN A 62 -4.39 0.10 -5.03
CA ASN A 62 -4.77 -0.27 -3.67
C ASN A 62 -5.38 -1.66 -3.70
N ARG A 63 -5.11 -2.49 -2.70
CA ARG A 63 -5.65 -3.84 -2.62
C ARG A 63 -6.18 -4.13 -1.24
N HIS A 64 -7.48 -4.40 -1.16
CA HIS A 64 -8.08 -5.09 -0.03
C HIS A 64 -7.91 -6.61 -0.17
N GLU A 65 -7.75 -7.32 0.95
CA GLU A 65 -7.83 -8.78 0.97
C GLU A 65 -9.29 -9.19 1.00
N MET A 66 -9.89 -9.35 -0.20
CA MET A 66 -11.31 -9.65 -0.34
C MET A 66 -11.53 -10.79 -1.33
N ASP A 67 -12.34 -11.76 -0.90
CA ASP A 67 -12.83 -12.87 -1.71
C ASP A 67 -14.36 -12.85 -1.70
N PRO A 68 -15.04 -13.07 -2.85
CA PRO A 68 -16.50 -12.97 -2.91
C PRO A 68 -17.23 -14.01 -2.05
N ASP A 69 -16.58 -15.14 -1.78
CA ASP A 69 -17.18 -16.23 -1.01
C ASP A 69 -16.62 -16.30 0.43
N GLY A 70 -15.37 -15.89 0.62
CA GLY A 70 -14.65 -15.94 1.89
C GLY A 70 -14.62 -14.63 2.66
N GLY A 71 -15.07 -13.51 2.08
CA GLY A 71 -14.94 -12.18 2.67
C GLY A 71 -13.45 -11.80 2.85
N TYR A 72 -13.05 -11.43 4.05
CA TYR A 72 -11.64 -11.11 4.37
C TYR A 72 -10.75 -12.35 4.59
N VAL A 73 -11.21 -13.53 4.21
CA VAL A 73 -10.41 -14.76 4.23
C VAL A 73 -10.08 -15.15 2.78
N ILE A 74 -8.85 -14.89 2.39
CA ILE A 74 -8.40 -15.10 1.01
C ILE A 74 -7.49 -16.32 0.90
N SER A 75 -7.68 -17.15 -0.13
CA SER A 75 -6.84 -18.31 -0.36
C SER A 75 -5.49 -17.95 -1.00
N ARG A 76 -4.50 -18.84 -0.85
CA ARG A 76 -3.20 -18.68 -1.50
C ARG A 76 -3.31 -18.64 -3.01
N GLU A 77 -4.19 -19.45 -3.59
CA GLU A 77 -4.47 -19.52 -5.02
C GLU A 77 -5.02 -18.17 -5.52
N ARG A 78 -5.91 -17.54 -4.74
CA ARG A 78 -6.47 -16.24 -5.06
C ARG A 78 -5.41 -15.14 -4.99
N MET A 79 -4.54 -15.14 -3.99
CA MET A 79 -3.41 -14.20 -3.93
C MET A 79 -2.46 -14.36 -5.12
N ILE A 80 -2.20 -15.60 -5.55
CA ILE A 80 -1.38 -15.87 -6.75
C ILE A 80 -2.08 -15.34 -8.00
N GLN A 81 -3.39 -15.50 -8.11
CA GLN A 81 -4.18 -14.94 -9.22
C GLN A 81 -4.07 -13.42 -9.25
N ASP A 82 -4.27 -12.76 -8.10
CA ASP A 82 -4.20 -11.31 -7.99
C ASP A 82 -2.84 -10.78 -8.48
N ILE A 83 -1.74 -11.35 -7.99
CA ILE A 83 -0.40 -10.86 -8.37
C ILE A 83 -0.08 -11.14 -9.85
N GLN A 84 -0.55 -12.24 -10.40
CA GLN A 84 -0.38 -12.56 -11.83
C GLN A 84 -1.14 -11.56 -12.71
N LEU A 85 -2.37 -11.20 -12.32
CA LEU A 85 -3.16 -10.17 -13.01
C LEU A 85 -2.48 -8.81 -12.91
N MET A 86 -2.00 -8.41 -11.75
CA MET A 86 -1.24 -7.16 -11.61
C MET A 86 -0.04 -7.12 -12.56
N LYS A 87 0.75 -8.18 -12.64
CA LYS A 87 1.89 -8.26 -13.57
C LYS A 87 1.44 -8.24 -15.03
N MET A 88 0.37 -8.93 -15.39
CA MET A 88 -0.19 -8.96 -16.74
C MET A 88 -0.65 -7.56 -17.20
N PHE A 89 -1.23 -6.79 -16.30
CA PHE A 89 -1.68 -5.42 -16.57
C PHE A 89 -0.61 -4.36 -16.31
N ASN A 90 0.66 -4.77 -16.14
CA ASN A 90 1.79 -3.87 -15.95
C ASN A 90 1.69 -2.99 -14.69
N ILE A 91 0.98 -3.44 -13.66
CA ILE A 91 0.98 -2.87 -12.32
C ILE A 91 2.26 -3.33 -11.63
N ASN A 92 3.05 -2.41 -11.10
CA ASN A 92 4.34 -2.69 -10.47
C ASN A 92 4.38 -2.39 -8.98
N ALA A 93 3.27 -1.93 -8.41
CA ALA A 93 3.20 -1.55 -7.01
C ALA A 93 1.83 -1.83 -6.40
N VAL A 94 1.79 -2.07 -5.10
CA VAL A 94 0.57 -2.27 -4.31
C VAL A 94 0.66 -1.51 -2.99
N ARG A 95 -0.44 -0.88 -2.59
CA ARG A 95 -0.65 -0.41 -1.22
C ARG A 95 -1.61 -1.39 -0.54
N THR A 96 -1.19 -1.92 0.61
CA THR A 96 -2.03 -2.83 1.41
C THR A 96 -3.02 -1.99 2.21
N CYS A 97 -4.17 -1.76 1.65
CA CYS A 97 -5.19 -0.90 2.23
C CYS A 97 -6.22 -1.72 3.03
N HIS A 98 -6.60 -1.36 4.24
CA HIS A 98 -5.92 -0.37 5.11
C HIS A 98 -5.43 -1.13 6.35
N TYR A 99 -4.66 -2.17 6.12
CA TYR A 99 -4.14 -3.11 7.13
C TYR A 99 -2.98 -3.95 6.55
N PRO A 100 -2.18 -4.57 7.41
CA PRO A 100 -1.17 -5.53 6.94
C PRO A 100 -1.85 -6.79 6.38
N ASP A 101 -1.55 -7.12 5.13
CA ASP A 101 -2.03 -8.33 4.45
C ASP A 101 -1.47 -9.63 5.05
N ASP A 102 -1.94 -10.77 4.58
CA ASP A 102 -1.36 -12.07 4.90
C ASP A 102 0.14 -12.11 4.57
N SER A 103 0.93 -12.79 5.38
CA SER A 103 2.40 -12.87 5.20
C SER A 103 2.79 -13.45 3.84
N PHE A 104 1.98 -14.38 3.31
CA PHE A 104 2.22 -14.97 2.00
C PHE A 104 2.10 -13.96 0.85
N TRP A 105 1.27 -12.91 1.01
CA TRP A 105 1.18 -11.83 0.03
C TRP A 105 2.51 -11.10 -0.16
N TYR A 106 3.20 -10.80 0.94
CA TYR A 106 4.52 -10.15 0.86
C TYR A 106 5.58 -11.07 0.25
N GLU A 107 5.54 -12.39 0.53
CA GLU A 107 6.39 -13.38 -0.14
C GLU A 107 6.16 -13.40 -1.65
N LEU A 108 4.90 -13.29 -2.09
CA LEU A 108 4.56 -13.18 -3.51
C LEU A 108 5.08 -11.87 -4.11
N CYS A 109 4.92 -10.74 -3.42
CA CYS A 109 5.46 -9.44 -3.88
C CYS A 109 6.99 -9.49 -4.02
N ASP A 110 7.69 -10.14 -3.08
CA ASP A 110 9.14 -10.35 -3.17
C ASP A 110 9.52 -11.20 -4.39
N LYS A 111 8.77 -12.26 -4.64
CA LYS A 111 9.03 -13.25 -5.69
C LYS A 111 8.68 -12.75 -7.09
N TYR A 112 7.51 -12.13 -7.24
CA TYR A 112 7.01 -11.67 -8.54
C TYR A 112 7.47 -10.25 -8.90
N GLY A 113 7.98 -9.50 -7.93
CA GLY A 113 8.46 -8.15 -8.13
C GLY A 113 7.32 -7.12 -8.16
N LEU A 114 6.77 -6.78 -7.00
CA LEU A 114 5.94 -5.61 -6.79
C LEU A 114 6.56 -4.74 -5.70
N TYR A 115 6.57 -3.44 -5.89
CA TYR A 115 6.84 -2.50 -4.81
C TYR A 115 5.65 -2.45 -3.88
N VAL A 116 5.90 -2.42 -2.56
CA VAL A 116 4.86 -2.43 -1.54
C VAL A 116 4.92 -1.17 -0.69
N VAL A 117 3.78 -0.52 -0.52
CA VAL A 117 3.49 0.38 0.58
C VAL A 117 2.74 -0.42 1.62
N ALA A 118 3.42 -0.82 2.70
CA ALA A 118 2.85 -1.66 3.74
C ALA A 118 2.18 -0.79 4.81
N GLU A 119 0.86 -0.90 4.94
CA GLU A 119 0.07 -0.03 5.81
C GLU A 119 -0.27 -0.69 7.14
N ALA A 120 -0.18 0.11 8.20
CA ALA A 120 -0.65 -0.30 9.52
C ALA A 120 -2.18 -0.22 9.59
N ASN A 121 -2.80 -1.12 10.35
CA ASN A 121 -4.26 -1.16 10.50
C ASN A 121 -4.79 -0.04 11.41
N LEU A 122 -4.63 1.19 10.95
CA LEU A 122 -5.17 2.40 11.58
C LEU A 122 -6.05 3.14 10.58
N GLU A 123 -7.31 3.26 10.94
CA GLU A 123 -8.28 4.10 10.27
C GLU A 123 -9.28 4.61 11.30
N SER A 124 -9.57 5.89 11.29
CA SER A 124 -10.50 6.50 12.23
C SER A 124 -11.30 7.65 11.62
N HIS A 125 -11.64 7.51 10.33
CA HIS A 125 -12.35 8.50 9.51
C HIS A 125 -13.58 9.07 10.24
N GLY A 126 -14.42 8.22 10.80
CA GLY A 126 -15.63 8.63 11.52
C GLY A 126 -15.39 9.54 12.75
N MET A 127 -14.15 9.62 13.25
CA MET A 127 -13.77 10.51 14.35
C MET A 127 -13.26 11.88 13.87
N GLY A 128 -13.21 12.08 12.54
CA GLY A 128 -12.75 13.34 11.92
C GLY A 128 -11.23 13.49 11.89
N PHE A 129 -10.78 14.53 11.19
CA PHE A 129 -9.36 14.72 10.86
C PHE A 129 -8.68 15.87 11.61
N LYS A 130 -9.45 16.72 12.32
CA LYS A 130 -8.95 17.93 12.97
C LYS A 130 -8.88 17.76 14.49
N GLU A 131 -9.75 18.46 15.23
CA GLU A 131 -9.67 18.49 16.69
C GLU A 131 -10.21 17.24 17.36
N THR A 132 -11.11 16.53 16.71
CA THR A 132 -11.75 15.30 17.24
C THR A 132 -10.97 14.04 16.91
N THR A 133 -9.89 14.14 16.11
CA THR A 133 -9.11 12.96 15.71
C THR A 133 -8.50 12.21 16.88
N LEU A 134 -8.53 10.87 16.82
CA LEU A 134 -7.87 10.00 17.79
C LEU A 134 -6.34 10.16 17.78
N ALA A 135 -5.77 10.71 16.73
CA ALA A 135 -4.33 10.98 16.61
C ALA A 135 -3.78 11.96 17.67
N LYS A 136 -4.67 12.77 18.28
CA LYS A 136 -4.35 13.74 19.34
C LYS A 136 -4.70 13.25 20.74
N VAL A 137 -5.37 12.10 20.86
CA VAL A 137 -5.85 11.58 22.15
C VAL A 137 -4.82 10.64 22.75
N ASP A 138 -4.20 11.02 23.88
CA ASP A 138 -3.11 10.26 24.49
C ASP A 138 -3.48 8.82 24.87
N ALA A 139 -4.73 8.57 25.27
CA ALA A 139 -5.23 7.22 25.57
C ALA A 139 -5.09 6.25 24.37
N TYR A 140 -5.06 6.75 23.14
CA TYR A 140 -4.90 5.95 21.92
C TYR A 140 -3.45 5.83 21.44
N LYS A 141 -2.49 6.54 22.06
CA LYS A 141 -1.08 6.54 21.65
C LYS A 141 -0.48 5.14 21.60
N LYS A 142 -0.74 4.33 22.62
CA LYS A 142 -0.25 2.94 22.67
C LYS A 142 -0.80 2.13 21.49
N ALA A 143 -2.08 2.27 21.18
CA ALA A 143 -2.70 1.54 20.07
C ALA A 143 -2.09 1.94 18.71
N HIS A 144 -1.84 3.24 18.49
CA HIS A 144 -1.18 3.74 17.27
C HIS A 144 0.23 3.16 17.14
N LEU A 145 1.04 3.25 18.22
CA LEU A 145 2.40 2.73 18.24
C LEU A 145 2.44 1.22 17.97
N GLU A 146 1.69 0.42 18.74
CA GLU A 146 1.76 -1.04 18.63
C GLU A 146 1.34 -1.56 17.24
N ARG A 147 0.35 -0.94 16.60
CA ARG A 147 -0.08 -1.32 15.25
C ARG A 147 1.02 -1.05 14.22
N ASN A 148 1.67 0.10 14.30
CA ASN A 148 2.83 0.42 13.46
C ASN A 148 4.02 -0.48 13.76
N GLN A 149 4.32 -0.72 15.03
CA GLN A 149 5.40 -1.62 15.45
C GLN A 149 5.23 -3.03 14.90
N ARG A 150 4.04 -3.60 15.05
CA ARG A 150 3.73 -4.94 14.54
C ARG A 150 3.82 -5.02 13.02
N ASN A 151 3.35 -4.00 12.30
CA ASN A 151 3.48 -3.94 10.85
C ASN A 151 4.96 -3.97 10.43
N VAL A 152 5.79 -3.10 11.00
CA VAL A 152 7.21 -3.01 10.67
C VAL A 152 7.95 -4.29 11.07
N GLN A 153 7.83 -4.73 12.33
CA GLN A 153 8.59 -5.87 12.86
C GLN A 153 8.24 -7.19 12.17
N ARG A 154 6.95 -7.41 11.86
CA ARG A 154 6.52 -8.61 11.13
C ARG A 154 7.09 -8.66 9.71
N ASN A 155 7.12 -7.50 9.05
CA ASN A 155 7.37 -7.42 7.61
C ASN A 155 8.78 -6.90 7.26
N PHE A 156 9.64 -6.71 8.24
CA PHE A 156 10.95 -6.07 8.10
C PHE A 156 11.84 -6.67 7.01
N ASN A 157 11.81 -8.00 6.82
CA ASN A 157 12.70 -8.71 5.92
C ASN A 157 12.25 -8.72 4.45
N HIS A 158 11.09 -8.13 4.11
CA HIS A 158 10.59 -8.13 2.74
C HIS A 158 11.26 -7.05 1.89
N PRO A 159 12.04 -7.40 0.85
CA PRO A 159 12.67 -6.41 -0.03
C PRO A 159 11.65 -5.63 -0.87
N SER A 160 10.48 -6.18 -1.13
CA SER A 160 9.39 -5.51 -1.86
C SER A 160 8.87 -4.26 -1.16
N ILE A 161 8.89 -4.23 0.18
CA ILE A 161 8.43 -3.07 0.93
C ILE A 161 9.43 -1.92 0.77
N ILE A 162 8.98 -0.84 0.16
CA ILE A 162 9.78 0.37 -0.08
C ILE A 162 9.33 1.57 0.76
N LEU A 163 8.08 1.55 1.23
CA LEU A 163 7.50 2.58 2.10
C LEU A 163 6.69 1.92 3.22
N TRP A 164 6.78 2.49 4.42
CA TRP A 164 5.87 2.18 5.52
C TRP A 164 4.75 3.21 5.55
N SER A 165 3.50 2.77 5.55
CA SER A 165 2.35 3.65 5.74
C SER A 165 1.83 3.52 7.17
N MET A 166 1.66 4.67 7.83
CA MET A 166 1.30 4.68 9.25
C MET A 166 -0.19 4.49 9.51
N GLY A 167 -1.02 4.57 8.48
CA GLY A 167 -2.47 4.42 8.53
C GLY A 167 -3.17 5.23 7.46
N ASN A 168 -4.49 5.13 7.42
CA ASN A 168 -5.37 5.80 6.47
C ASN A 168 -6.40 6.66 7.19
N GLU A 169 -6.68 7.85 6.68
CA GLU A 169 -7.78 8.73 7.12
C GLU A 169 -7.96 8.85 8.64
N CYS A 170 -6.85 9.02 9.35
CA CYS A 170 -6.81 9.06 10.82
C CYS A 170 -6.70 10.47 11.39
N GLY A 171 -6.56 11.51 10.56
CA GLY A 171 -6.05 12.80 11.01
C GLY A 171 -4.57 12.73 11.41
N ASN A 172 -4.00 13.83 11.90
CA ASN A 172 -2.61 13.89 12.31
C ASN A 172 -2.47 14.51 13.71
N GLY A 173 -1.45 14.07 14.46
CA GLY A 173 -1.18 14.55 15.81
C GLY A 173 -0.03 13.82 16.49
N SER A 174 0.14 14.08 17.78
CA SER A 174 1.26 13.58 18.60
C SER A 174 1.42 12.06 18.56
N ASN A 175 0.34 11.30 18.35
CA ASN A 175 0.42 9.85 18.26
C ASN A 175 1.16 9.42 16.99
N PHE A 176 0.92 10.08 15.86
CA PHE A 176 1.64 9.79 14.60
C PHE A 176 3.06 10.35 14.60
N GLU A 177 3.31 11.45 15.31
CA GLU A 177 4.68 11.92 15.54
C GLU A 177 5.51 10.84 16.27
N ALA A 178 4.94 10.21 17.29
CA ALA A 178 5.59 9.12 18.00
C ALA A 178 5.79 7.88 17.10
N CYS A 179 4.82 7.53 16.26
CA CYS A 179 4.95 6.45 15.28
C CYS A 179 6.07 6.73 14.28
N TYR A 180 6.10 7.94 13.72
CA TYR A 180 7.13 8.36 12.77
C TYR A 180 8.54 8.24 13.37
N GLN A 181 8.75 8.80 14.58
CA GLN A 181 10.04 8.74 15.26
C GLN A 181 10.46 7.29 15.52
N TRP A 182 9.53 6.46 15.98
CA TRP A 182 9.82 5.06 16.24
C TRP A 182 10.21 4.30 14.95
N ILE A 183 9.45 4.45 13.87
CA ILE A 183 9.76 3.78 12.60
C ILE A 183 11.13 4.22 12.07
N LYS A 184 11.42 5.53 12.11
CA LYS A 184 12.71 6.06 11.63
C LYS A 184 13.89 5.55 12.47
N SER A 185 13.69 5.26 13.76
CA SER A 185 14.71 4.68 14.63
C SER A 185 14.90 3.18 14.40
N GLU A 186 13.82 2.46 14.12
CA GLU A 186 13.84 1.01 13.91
C GLU A 186 14.30 0.65 12.48
N ASP A 187 13.78 1.33 11.49
CA ASP A 187 14.11 1.11 10.08
C ASP A 187 14.49 2.41 9.35
N PRO A 188 15.75 2.84 9.46
CA PRO A 188 16.24 4.01 8.74
C PRO A 188 16.41 3.77 7.22
N SER A 189 16.24 2.53 6.76
CA SER A 189 16.46 2.15 5.36
C SER A 189 15.26 2.39 4.45
N ARG A 190 14.07 2.63 5.03
CA ARG A 190 12.82 2.89 4.29
C ARG A 190 12.24 4.24 4.68
N PHE A 191 11.39 4.74 3.79
CA PHE A 191 10.71 6.02 3.97
C PHE A 191 9.27 5.82 4.43
N ILE A 192 8.67 6.89 4.94
CA ILE A 192 7.34 6.89 5.53
C ILE A 192 6.36 7.61 4.61
N HIS A 193 5.22 6.98 4.41
CA HIS A 193 4.06 7.43 3.69
C HIS A 193 2.94 7.73 4.70
N PHE A 194 2.39 8.95 4.67
CA PHE A 194 1.25 9.30 5.52
C PHE A 194 0.50 10.50 4.94
N GLU A 195 -0.68 10.28 4.39
CA GLU A 195 -1.43 11.27 3.64
C GLU A 195 -1.91 12.45 4.49
N GLN A 196 -2.26 12.22 5.77
CA GLN A 196 -2.72 13.26 6.70
C GLN A 196 -1.62 14.21 7.17
N ALA A 197 -0.36 13.97 6.80
CA ALA A 197 0.73 14.93 6.98
C ALA A 197 0.76 16.00 5.89
N TYR A 198 0.00 15.82 4.81
CA TYR A 198 -0.02 16.71 3.66
C TYR A 198 1.39 16.97 3.07
N ASP A 199 1.59 18.09 2.40
CA ASP A 199 2.87 18.43 1.77
C ASP A 199 3.88 19.09 2.73
N THR A 200 3.39 19.70 3.80
CA THR A 200 4.20 20.46 4.78
C THR A 200 4.50 19.71 6.07
N GLY A 201 3.78 18.65 6.37
CA GLY A 201 3.92 17.92 7.63
C GLY A 201 5.25 17.18 7.76
N SER A 202 5.75 17.08 9.00
CA SER A 202 7.01 16.41 9.34
C SER A 202 6.88 14.90 9.54
N THR A 203 5.65 14.37 9.52
CA THR A 203 5.35 12.94 9.77
C THR A 203 5.25 12.10 8.49
N THR A 204 5.74 12.61 7.37
CA THR A 204 5.84 11.87 6.11
C THR A 204 7.10 12.27 5.34
N ASP A 205 7.72 11.31 4.67
CA ASP A 205 8.86 11.53 3.79
C ASP A 205 8.43 11.81 2.33
N VAL A 206 7.21 11.42 1.95
CA VAL A 206 6.63 11.64 0.62
C VAL A 206 5.36 12.48 0.72
N TYR A 207 5.07 13.28 -0.30
CA TYR A 207 3.76 13.89 -0.44
C TYR A 207 2.82 12.88 -1.12
N CYS A 208 1.82 12.43 -0.37
CA CYS A 208 0.92 11.37 -0.81
C CYS A 208 -0.55 11.80 -0.77
N PRO A 209 -0.95 12.73 -1.67
CA PRO A 209 -2.33 13.22 -1.68
C PRO A 209 -3.31 12.15 -2.13
N MET A 210 -4.53 12.27 -1.62
CA MET A 210 -5.68 11.48 -2.00
C MET A 210 -6.54 12.27 -2.99
N TYR A 211 -6.84 11.69 -4.15
CA TYR A 211 -7.67 12.28 -5.23
C TYR A 211 -7.35 13.74 -5.58
N PRO A 212 -6.07 14.12 -5.78
CA PRO A 212 -5.74 15.50 -6.08
C PRO A 212 -6.26 15.88 -7.46
N VAL A 213 -6.85 17.08 -7.57
CA VAL A 213 -7.19 17.66 -8.87
C VAL A 213 -5.92 18.01 -9.66
N TYR A 214 -5.98 18.04 -10.99
CA TYR A 214 -4.81 18.28 -11.85
C TYR A 214 -4.07 19.58 -11.55
N SER A 215 -4.81 20.66 -11.24
CA SER A 215 -4.22 21.94 -10.87
C SER A 215 -3.36 21.85 -9.60
N LYS A 216 -3.77 21.02 -8.62
CA LYS A 216 -2.96 20.76 -7.41
C LYS A 216 -1.71 19.96 -7.74
N CYS A 217 -1.81 18.97 -8.63
CA CYS A 217 -0.65 18.24 -9.11
C CYS A 217 0.35 19.18 -9.80
N ILE A 218 -0.14 20.06 -10.68
CA ILE A 218 0.70 21.03 -11.39
C ILE A 218 1.37 21.99 -10.41
N SER A 219 0.58 22.65 -9.56
CA SER A 219 1.10 23.67 -8.63
C SER A 219 2.16 23.11 -7.67
N TYR A 220 1.95 21.87 -7.16
CA TYR A 220 2.94 21.22 -6.31
C TYR A 220 4.26 20.96 -7.05
N ASN A 221 4.15 20.46 -8.27
CA ASN A 221 5.32 20.06 -9.05
C ASN A 221 6.10 21.24 -9.64
N GLU A 222 5.46 22.37 -9.87
CA GLU A 222 6.09 23.62 -10.34
C GLU A 222 6.65 24.47 -9.19
N ASP A 223 6.35 24.15 -7.94
CA ASP A 223 6.91 24.83 -6.78
C ASP A 223 8.25 24.19 -6.37
N ASP A 224 9.35 24.92 -6.64
CA ASP A 224 10.70 24.49 -6.30
C ASP A 224 10.96 24.38 -4.80
N SER A 225 10.15 24.98 -3.95
CA SER A 225 10.25 24.82 -2.49
C SER A 225 9.80 23.45 -2.00
N LYS A 226 9.05 22.69 -2.80
CA LYS A 226 8.56 21.36 -2.50
C LYS A 226 9.63 20.30 -2.78
N GLN A 227 10.18 19.73 -1.71
CA GLN A 227 11.32 18.81 -1.78
C GLN A 227 10.96 17.34 -1.54
N LYS A 228 9.66 17.00 -1.41
CA LYS A 228 9.22 15.61 -1.30
C LYS A 228 8.77 15.09 -2.67
N PRO A 229 9.03 13.81 -3.00
CA PRO A 229 8.40 13.18 -4.15
C PRO A 229 6.88 13.13 -3.95
N MET A 230 6.13 13.32 -5.03
CA MET A 230 4.68 13.18 -5.03
C MET A 230 4.30 11.78 -5.52
N ILE A 231 3.65 11.00 -4.64
CA ILE A 231 3.13 9.66 -4.93
C ILE A 231 1.72 9.60 -4.36
N MET A 232 0.70 9.63 -5.20
CA MET A 232 -0.70 9.64 -4.76
C MET A 232 -1.03 8.35 -4.00
N CYS A 233 -1.54 8.46 -2.78
CA CYS A 233 -2.01 7.28 -2.03
C CYS A 233 -3.25 6.67 -2.69
N GLU A 234 -4.11 7.52 -3.23
CA GLU A 234 -5.31 7.13 -3.95
C GLU A 234 -5.60 8.11 -5.08
N TYR A 235 -5.96 7.58 -6.25
CA TYR A 235 -6.46 8.37 -7.38
C TYR A 235 -7.32 7.51 -8.29
N ALA A 236 -8.04 8.15 -9.22
CA ALA A 236 -8.84 7.47 -10.25
C ALA A 236 -9.79 6.44 -9.62
N HIS A 237 -10.65 6.90 -8.71
CA HIS A 237 -11.67 6.08 -8.03
C HIS A 237 -12.57 5.39 -9.07
N ALA A 238 -12.47 4.06 -9.19
CA ALA A 238 -13.04 3.28 -10.29
C ALA A 238 -14.52 2.90 -10.09
N MET A 239 -15.29 3.72 -9.38
CA MET A 239 -16.70 3.47 -9.10
C MET A 239 -17.59 3.90 -10.28
N GLY A 240 -18.47 3.01 -10.73
CA GLY A 240 -19.45 3.31 -11.78
C GLY A 240 -18.80 3.70 -13.12
N ASN A 241 -19.20 4.81 -13.70
CA ASN A 241 -18.64 5.33 -14.95
C ASN A 241 -17.45 6.27 -14.69
N ALA A 242 -16.47 5.78 -13.94
CA ALA A 242 -15.27 6.52 -13.55
C ALA A 242 -14.08 6.23 -14.50
N LEU A 243 -12.86 6.60 -14.05
CA LEU A 243 -11.59 6.52 -14.77
C LEU A 243 -11.46 7.40 -16.02
N GLY A 244 -12.38 8.30 -16.26
CA GLY A 244 -12.23 9.32 -17.31
C GLY A 244 -10.98 10.15 -17.08
N ASP A 245 -10.33 10.58 -18.18
CA ASP A 245 -9.15 11.46 -18.15
C ASP A 245 -7.91 10.88 -17.42
N PHE A 246 -7.88 9.57 -17.20
CA PHE A 246 -6.73 8.88 -16.60
C PHE A 246 -5.39 9.22 -17.26
N LYS A 247 -5.42 9.42 -18.58
CA LYS A 247 -4.27 9.83 -19.37
C LYS A 247 -3.66 11.14 -18.88
N ILE A 248 -4.46 12.09 -18.38
CA ILE A 248 -3.98 13.40 -17.93
C ILE A 248 -3.02 13.25 -16.74
N TYR A 249 -3.35 12.40 -15.76
CA TYR A 249 -2.43 12.10 -14.65
C TYR A 249 -1.08 11.58 -15.17
N TRP A 250 -1.11 10.66 -16.14
CA TRP A 250 0.12 10.07 -16.67
C TRP A 250 0.92 11.01 -17.56
N ASP A 251 0.28 11.96 -18.24
CA ASP A 251 0.97 13.04 -18.95
C ASP A 251 1.70 13.95 -17.96
N LEU A 252 1.08 14.29 -16.82
CA LEU A 252 1.70 15.06 -15.74
C LEU A 252 2.83 14.28 -15.05
N ILE A 253 2.64 12.99 -14.77
CA ILE A 253 3.66 12.13 -14.18
C ILE A 253 4.90 12.06 -15.07
N ARG A 254 4.73 11.97 -16.39
CA ARG A 254 5.85 11.97 -17.33
C ARG A 254 6.51 13.35 -17.49
N LYS A 255 5.76 14.41 -17.27
CA LYS A 255 6.26 15.78 -17.38
C LYS A 255 7.11 16.20 -16.18
N TYR A 256 6.69 15.82 -14.98
CA TYR A 256 7.29 16.30 -13.74
C TYR A 256 8.08 15.20 -13.00
N PRO A 257 9.43 15.30 -12.92
CA PRO A 257 10.25 14.23 -12.32
C PRO A 257 9.91 13.86 -10.87
N LYS A 258 9.46 14.81 -10.05
CA LYS A 258 9.06 14.53 -8.67
C LYS A 258 7.66 13.96 -8.53
N PHE A 259 6.86 13.91 -9.62
CA PHE A 259 5.57 13.25 -9.64
C PHE A 259 5.75 11.79 -10.12
N GLN A 260 5.81 10.86 -9.18
CA GLN A 260 6.22 9.50 -9.48
C GLN A 260 5.07 8.49 -9.57
N GLY A 261 3.83 8.93 -9.73
CA GLY A 261 2.67 8.06 -9.90
C GLY A 261 1.79 7.95 -8.68
N GLY A 262 1.20 6.78 -8.45
CA GLY A 262 0.28 6.56 -7.35
C GLY A 262 -0.44 5.22 -7.42
N PHE A 263 -1.43 5.07 -6.54
CA PHE A 263 -2.21 3.84 -6.39
C PHE A 263 -3.67 4.11 -6.76
N ILE A 264 -4.16 3.41 -7.80
CA ILE A 264 -5.57 3.48 -8.21
C ILE A 264 -6.44 2.94 -7.08
N TRP A 265 -7.56 3.56 -6.82
CA TRP A 265 -8.58 3.05 -5.94
C TRP A 265 -9.68 2.38 -6.76
N ASP A 266 -9.84 1.04 -6.70
CA ASP A 266 -8.89 0.07 -6.17
C ASP A 266 -8.71 -1.10 -7.15
N LEU A 267 -8.10 -2.20 -6.71
CA LEU A 267 -7.80 -3.32 -7.60
C LEU A 267 -9.02 -4.19 -7.85
N ILE A 268 -9.83 -4.46 -6.81
CA ILE A 268 -10.89 -5.48 -6.84
C ILE A 268 -12.14 -4.94 -6.16
N ASP A 269 -13.29 -5.08 -6.82
CA ASP A 269 -14.58 -4.81 -6.20
C ASP A 269 -14.74 -5.55 -4.87
N GLN A 270 -15.13 -4.83 -3.82
CA GLN A 270 -15.22 -5.35 -2.47
C GLN A 270 -16.61 -5.90 -2.13
N SER A 271 -17.18 -6.68 -3.05
CA SER A 271 -18.54 -7.20 -2.93
C SER A 271 -18.56 -8.71 -2.74
N PRO A 272 -19.16 -9.20 -1.65
CA PRO A 272 -19.39 -10.63 -1.48
C PRO A 272 -20.46 -11.14 -2.46
N ARG A 273 -20.36 -12.41 -2.79
CA ARG A 273 -21.39 -13.12 -3.56
C ARG A 273 -22.63 -13.30 -2.68
N TRP A 274 -23.76 -12.89 -3.19
CA TRP A 274 -25.01 -12.88 -2.45
C TRP A 274 -26.19 -13.38 -3.30
N THR A 275 -27.21 -13.91 -2.66
CA THR A 275 -28.47 -14.21 -3.32
C THR A 275 -29.42 -13.04 -3.12
N GLY A 276 -29.71 -12.32 -4.19
CA GLY A 276 -30.63 -11.20 -4.18
C GLY A 276 -32.10 -11.62 -3.98
N LYS A 277 -32.97 -10.64 -3.92
CA LYS A 277 -34.42 -10.84 -3.65
C LYS A 277 -35.12 -11.68 -4.72
N ASP A 278 -34.57 -11.77 -5.92
CA ASP A 278 -35.10 -12.55 -7.05
C ASP A 278 -34.47 -13.94 -7.18
N ASP A 279 -33.87 -14.46 -6.13
CA ASP A 279 -33.07 -15.69 -6.13
C ASP A 279 -31.92 -15.70 -7.17
N LYS A 280 -31.51 -14.52 -7.64
CA LYS A 280 -30.38 -14.37 -8.54
C LYS A 280 -29.09 -14.10 -7.76
N MET A 281 -28.00 -14.68 -8.24
CA MET A 281 -26.68 -14.34 -7.73
C MET A 281 -26.34 -12.90 -8.13
N ILE A 282 -25.93 -12.12 -7.15
CA ILE A 282 -25.42 -10.76 -7.28
C ILE A 282 -24.08 -10.63 -6.52
N TYR A 283 -23.34 -9.60 -6.79
CA TYR A 283 -22.31 -9.11 -5.88
C TYR A 283 -22.96 -8.03 -5.03
N GLY A 284 -23.13 -8.34 -3.75
CA GLY A 284 -23.87 -7.47 -2.84
C GLY A 284 -23.00 -6.44 -2.17
N TYR A 285 -23.55 -5.26 -1.94
CA TYR A 285 -22.93 -4.22 -1.12
C TYR A 285 -24.00 -3.46 -0.33
N ASP A 286 -23.59 -2.82 0.76
CA ASP A 286 -24.40 -1.93 1.59
C ASP A 286 -25.83 -2.42 1.83
N GLY A 287 -26.84 -1.71 1.32
CA GLY A 287 -28.27 -1.97 1.52
C GLY A 287 -28.79 -3.29 0.94
N ASP A 288 -27.97 -4.07 0.23
CA ASP A 288 -28.34 -5.40 -0.22
C ASP A 288 -28.42 -6.40 0.94
N PHE A 289 -27.73 -6.14 2.05
CA PHE A 289 -27.67 -7.04 3.19
C PHE A 289 -28.81 -6.83 4.17
N ASP A 290 -29.17 -5.61 4.52
CA ASP A 290 -30.38 -5.25 5.27
C ASP A 290 -30.58 -3.72 5.37
N ASN A 291 -31.65 -3.30 6.10
CA ASN A 291 -31.92 -1.90 6.37
C ASN A 291 -31.12 -1.31 7.54
N PHE A 292 -30.25 -2.08 8.17
CA PHE A 292 -29.39 -1.66 9.28
C PHE A 292 -27.95 -1.48 8.86
N SER A 293 -27.66 -1.66 7.57
CA SER A 293 -26.33 -1.40 7.01
C SER A 293 -25.92 0.03 7.30
N THR A 294 -24.73 0.19 7.85
CA THR A 294 -24.10 1.48 8.11
C THR A 294 -23.29 1.91 6.89
N GLY A 295 -23.73 1.54 5.71
CA GLY A 295 -23.03 1.80 4.46
C GLY A 295 -22.71 3.27 4.24
N ASP A 296 -21.72 3.52 3.45
CA ASP A 296 -21.23 4.85 3.11
C ASP A 296 -21.96 5.40 1.87
N PHE A 297 -23.26 5.24 1.84
CA PHE A 297 -24.27 5.66 0.86
C PHE A 297 -23.90 5.51 -0.62
N ASN A 298 -22.81 6.10 -1.06
CA ASN A 298 -22.35 6.07 -2.44
C ASN A 298 -21.07 5.26 -2.65
N TYR A 299 -20.52 4.66 -1.58
CA TYR A 299 -19.42 3.73 -1.69
C TYR A 299 -19.93 2.38 -2.16
N SER A 300 -19.45 1.91 -3.28
CA SER A 300 -19.84 0.64 -3.86
C SER A 300 -18.64 0.01 -4.56
N ASP A 301 -18.88 -0.89 -5.48
CA ASP A 301 -17.86 -1.53 -6.29
C ASP A 301 -16.99 -0.50 -7.04
N ASN A 302 -15.71 -0.49 -6.78
CA ASN A 302 -14.75 0.48 -7.30
C ASN A 302 -13.43 -0.16 -7.73
N GLY A 303 -13.46 -1.46 -8.00
CA GLY A 303 -12.32 -2.22 -8.48
C GLY A 303 -12.08 -2.11 -9.97
N LEU A 304 -10.80 -2.20 -10.37
CA LEU A 304 -10.43 -2.44 -11.78
C LEU A 304 -10.88 -3.83 -12.24
N LEU A 305 -11.05 -4.74 -11.30
CA LEU A 305 -11.51 -6.11 -11.49
C LEU A 305 -12.77 -6.33 -10.66
N ASN A 306 -13.72 -7.10 -11.20
CA ASN A 306 -14.84 -7.57 -10.41
C ASN A 306 -14.40 -8.61 -9.33
N PRO A 307 -15.28 -9.03 -8.40
CA PRO A 307 -14.90 -9.95 -7.33
C PRO A 307 -14.35 -11.30 -7.83
N ASP A 308 -14.72 -11.76 -9.01
CA ASP A 308 -14.20 -12.98 -9.67
C ASP A 308 -12.89 -12.73 -10.43
N ARG A 309 -12.32 -11.51 -10.36
CA ARG A 309 -11.06 -11.10 -11.03
C ARG A 309 -11.20 -10.98 -12.55
N ILE A 310 -12.39 -10.70 -13.03
CA ILE A 310 -12.61 -10.34 -14.43
C ILE A 310 -12.49 -8.81 -14.56
N PRO A 311 -11.75 -8.30 -15.56
CA PRO A 311 -11.63 -6.85 -15.74
C PRO A 311 -12.98 -6.16 -15.93
N ASN A 312 -13.20 -5.10 -15.18
CA ASN A 312 -14.35 -4.22 -15.39
C ASN A 312 -14.15 -3.38 -16.66
N PRO A 313 -15.24 -2.97 -17.35
CA PRO A 313 -15.17 -2.26 -18.62
C PRO A 313 -14.86 -0.76 -18.46
N HIS A 314 -13.81 -0.41 -17.75
CA HIS A 314 -13.39 0.98 -17.53
C HIS A 314 -12.49 1.51 -18.66
#